data_1cc4faa9f138acfb5fe1bef4ffaa28b1
#
_entry.id   1cc4faa9f138acfb5fe1bef4ffaa28b1
#
_cell.length_a   1.000
_cell.length_b   1.000
_cell.length_c   1.000
_cell.angle_alpha   90.00
_cell.angle_beta   90.00
_cell.angle_gamma   90.00
#
_symmetry.space_group_name_H-M   'P 1'
#
loop_
_entity.id
_entity.type
_entity.pdbx_description
1 polymer ?
#
loop_
_entity_poly.entity_id
_entity_poly.type
_entity_poly.pdbx_seq_one_letter_code
_entity_poly.pdbx_strand_id
1 'polypeptide(L)'
;MAAEPAVQSRRTKSSGDYIYSHFSDRRRRYLVFLLGYFLTATIYFPLIELFSVQYASSVQGINLTITLYVVFQAVSPALFAPLSDSFGRRPVLLATFAVYGAAGLGLALNRASYAALLVLRGLQSLGGSTVLSLAYGVVADVVASAERGRMLGPLMAATNLGPCVGPLLGGVIAWETGRPDWCFWTLVVFGGTAFLLIGWTLPETNRAIVGNGRIAAQGIWRTWWDALLWLWRERGHANSEEKEMIDGAPSGNVPGDLELRSSSSSGTKATGRKRFIIPNPLGPLRIVFYRDTSLTLWTAAVVYSVCYCIQTSIPVIYGPIYHFNNLQVGLSYLAGGFLAASLSGVAAILILTRKGHAWRKQ
;
A
#
# COMPACT_ATOMS: atom_id res chain seq x y z
N MET A 1 -50.21 -1.20 50.19
CA MET A 1 -49.00 -0.41 49.92
C MET A 1 -47.84 -1.38 49.99
N ALA A 2 -47.50 -2.02 48.89
CA ALA A 2 -46.38 -2.97 48.76
C ALA A 2 -45.30 -2.31 47.93
N ALA A 3 -44.12 -2.20 48.51
CA ALA A 3 -42.93 -1.60 47.88
C ALA A 3 -42.36 -2.57 46.84
N GLU A 4 -42.22 -2.09 45.63
CA GLU A 4 -41.49 -2.73 44.53
C GLU A 4 -39.98 -2.77 44.84
N PRO A 5 -39.31 -3.94 44.71
CA PRO A 5 -37.85 -3.98 44.85
C PRO A 5 -37.18 -3.43 43.62
N ALA A 6 -36.38 -2.38 43.82
CA ALA A 6 -35.48 -1.79 42.85
C ALA A 6 -34.60 -2.87 42.19
N VAL A 7 -34.80 -3.10 40.90
CA VAL A 7 -33.92 -3.92 40.06
C VAL A 7 -32.58 -3.13 39.91
N GLN A 8 -31.63 -3.48 40.78
CA GLN A 8 -30.24 -3.09 40.58
C GLN A 8 -29.73 -3.70 39.27
N SER A 9 -29.64 -2.86 38.24
CA SER A 9 -28.94 -3.15 37.03
C SER A 9 -27.52 -3.60 37.37
N ARG A 10 -27.28 -4.90 37.36
CA ARG A 10 -25.95 -5.49 37.34
C ARG A 10 -25.30 -4.98 36.06
N ARG A 11 -24.51 -3.89 36.15
CA ARG A 11 -23.47 -3.60 35.17
C ARG A 11 -22.60 -4.85 35.08
N THR A 12 -22.89 -5.69 34.11
CA THR A 12 -21.97 -6.71 33.65
C THR A 12 -20.65 -6.04 33.36
N LYS A 13 -19.64 -6.33 34.16
CA LYS A 13 -18.25 -5.99 33.87
C LYS A 13 -18.02 -6.42 32.43
N SER A 14 -17.84 -5.42 31.56
CA SER A 14 -17.40 -5.56 30.19
C SER A 14 -16.25 -6.57 30.14
N SER A 15 -16.45 -7.58 29.31
CA SER A 15 -15.43 -8.46 28.78
C SER A 15 -14.09 -7.74 28.67
N GLY A 16 -13.02 -8.34 29.22
CA GLY A 16 -11.68 -7.77 29.31
C GLY A 16 -11.30 -7.04 28.02
N ASP A 17 -10.63 -5.91 28.18
CA ASP A 17 -10.18 -5.01 27.11
C ASP A 17 -9.65 -5.80 25.92
N TYR A 18 -10.47 -5.93 24.89
CA TYR A 18 -10.11 -6.63 23.67
C TYR A 18 -9.16 -5.73 22.91
N ILE A 19 -7.85 -5.90 23.13
CA ILE A 19 -6.81 -5.14 22.43
C ILE A 19 -6.94 -5.48 20.94
N TYR A 20 -7.50 -4.52 20.18
CA TYR A 20 -7.74 -4.69 18.75
C TYR A 20 -6.45 -4.91 17.97
N SER A 21 -5.37 -4.26 18.36
CA SER A 21 -4.05 -4.40 17.75
C SER A 21 -2.94 -4.06 18.74
N HIS A 22 -1.87 -4.85 18.75
CA HIS A 22 -0.67 -4.64 19.56
C HIS A 22 0.29 -3.58 18.98
N PHE A 23 -0.02 -2.99 17.82
CA PHE A 23 0.81 -1.95 17.25
C PHE A 23 0.62 -0.62 17.98
N SER A 24 1.71 0.04 18.37
CA SER A 24 1.68 1.38 18.99
C SER A 24 1.14 2.43 18.01
N ASP A 25 0.55 3.52 18.52
CA ASP A 25 -0.01 4.60 17.69
C ASP A 25 1.04 5.29 16.80
N ARG A 26 2.29 5.35 17.24
CA ARG A 26 3.40 5.86 16.41
C ARG A 26 3.63 4.93 15.21
N ARG A 27 3.66 3.62 15.45
CA ARG A 27 3.87 2.61 14.39
C ARG A 27 2.70 2.58 13.40
N ARG A 28 1.45 2.69 13.88
CA ARG A 28 0.26 2.78 13.02
C ARG A 28 0.33 4.00 12.09
N ARG A 29 0.64 5.19 12.62
CA ARG A 29 0.81 6.42 11.84
C ARG A 29 1.93 6.30 10.83
N TYR A 30 3.09 5.76 11.24
CA TYR A 30 4.22 5.52 10.35
C TYR A 30 3.84 4.62 9.16
N LEU A 31 3.10 3.52 9.41
CA LEU A 31 2.64 2.61 8.35
C LEU A 31 1.73 3.32 7.34
N VAL A 32 0.83 4.17 7.82
CA VAL A 32 -0.07 4.95 6.95
C VAL A 32 0.73 5.95 6.10
N PHE A 33 1.68 6.67 6.69
CA PHE A 33 2.56 7.57 5.94
C PHE A 33 3.42 6.83 4.92
N LEU A 34 3.99 5.71 5.29
CA LEU A 34 4.78 4.86 4.41
C LEU A 34 3.98 4.43 3.18
N LEU A 35 2.74 4.01 3.37
CA LEU A 35 1.86 3.58 2.29
C LEU A 35 1.31 4.74 1.46
N GLY A 36 1.23 5.95 2.02
CA GLY A 36 0.81 7.16 1.30
C GLY A 36 1.88 7.78 0.40
N TYR A 37 3.14 7.41 0.56
CA TYR A 37 4.29 8.03 -0.13
C TYR A 37 4.33 7.80 -1.66
N PHE A 38 3.56 6.88 -2.24
CA PHE A 38 3.86 6.28 -3.56
C PHE A 38 2.97 6.66 -4.75
N LEU A 39 2.42 7.86 -4.82
CA LEU A 39 1.43 8.19 -5.84
C LEU A 39 1.91 9.26 -6.84
N THR A 40 2.96 8.93 -7.61
CA THR A 40 3.48 9.84 -8.65
C THR A 40 3.26 9.35 -10.09
N ALA A 41 2.21 8.56 -10.32
CA ALA A 41 1.89 8.06 -11.68
C ALA A 41 1.69 9.18 -12.71
N THR A 42 1.31 10.37 -12.25
CA THR A 42 1.01 11.55 -13.06
C THR A 42 2.25 12.38 -13.48
N ILE A 43 3.44 12.01 -13.04
CA ILE A 43 4.72 12.62 -13.46
C ILE A 43 4.91 12.62 -14.98
N TYR A 44 4.20 11.71 -15.65
CA TYR A 44 4.26 11.48 -17.08
C TYR A 44 3.59 12.59 -17.92
N PHE A 45 2.57 13.29 -17.39
CA PHE A 45 1.71 14.18 -18.16
C PHE A 45 2.44 15.36 -18.84
N PRO A 46 3.31 16.13 -18.18
CA PRO A 46 4.00 17.25 -18.84
C PRO A 46 4.96 16.81 -19.93
N LEU A 47 5.29 15.52 -19.99
CA LEU A 47 6.30 14.94 -20.88
C LEU A 47 5.69 14.31 -22.14
N ILE A 48 4.37 14.39 -22.35
CA ILE A 48 3.68 13.74 -23.47
C ILE A 48 4.27 14.15 -24.82
N GLU A 49 4.54 15.43 -25.02
CA GLU A 49 5.12 15.93 -26.26
C GLU A 49 6.56 15.43 -26.48
N LEU A 50 7.38 15.41 -25.41
CA LEU A 50 8.74 14.89 -25.47
C LEU A 50 8.76 13.39 -25.79
N PHE A 51 7.83 12.63 -25.23
CA PHE A 51 7.67 11.21 -25.57
C PHE A 51 7.22 10.99 -27.00
N SER A 52 6.32 11.84 -27.51
CA SER A 52 5.87 11.80 -28.91
C SER A 52 7.05 11.92 -29.88
N VAL A 53 7.97 12.85 -29.61
CA VAL A 53 9.20 13.03 -30.40
C VAL A 53 10.15 11.83 -30.21
N GLN A 54 10.40 11.42 -28.97
CA GLN A 54 11.36 10.33 -28.69
C GLN A 54 10.97 9.00 -29.34
N TYR A 55 9.69 8.63 -29.29
CA TYR A 55 9.20 7.37 -29.83
C TYR A 55 8.66 7.47 -31.26
N ALA A 56 8.84 8.64 -31.93
CA ALA A 56 8.33 8.93 -33.28
C ALA A 56 6.85 8.51 -33.42
N SER A 57 6.04 8.80 -32.42
CA SER A 57 4.64 8.40 -32.32
C SER A 57 3.75 9.63 -32.20
N SER A 58 2.50 9.51 -32.65
CA SER A 58 1.54 10.61 -32.47
C SER A 58 1.23 10.85 -30.99
N VAL A 59 0.76 12.07 -30.65
CA VAL A 59 0.27 12.40 -29.30
C VAL A 59 -0.84 11.43 -28.85
N GLN A 60 -1.70 11.03 -29.79
CA GLN A 60 -2.74 10.02 -29.53
C GLN A 60 -2.15 8.66 -29.17
N GLY A 61 -1.05 8.26 -29.81
CA GLY A 61 -0.30 7.04 -29.48
C GLY A 61 0.25 7.10 -28.05
N ILE A 62 0.83 8.25 -27.66
CA ILE A 62 1.30 8.42 -26.27
C ILE A 62 0.14 8.44 -25.28
N ASN A 63 -0.99 9.05 -25.60
CA ASN A 63 -2.21 9.00 -24.77
C ASN A 63 -2.74 7.57 -24.62
N LEU A 64 -2.57 6.69 -25.60
CA LEU A 64 -2.92 5.28 -25.48
C LEU A 64 -2.13 4.58 -24.34
N THR A 65 -0.88 4.99 -24.09
CA THR A 65 -0.09 4.47 -22.95
C THR A 65 -0.71 4.84 -21.62
N ILE A 66 -1.31 6.04 -21.52
CA ILE A 66 -2.04 6.51 -20.33
C ILE A 66 -3.33 5.70 -20.16
N THR A 67 -4.09 5.52 -21.25
CA THR A 67 -5.31 4.72 -21.25
C THR A 67 -5.03 3.30 -20.76
N LEU A 68 -3.99 2.66 -21.31
CA LEU A 68 -3.58 1.32 -20.90
C LEU A 68 -3.18 1.28 -19.42
N TYR A 69 -2.46 2.31 -18.96
CA TYR A 69 -2.12 2.45 -17.54
C TYR A 69 -3.37 2.46 -16.68
N VAL A 70 -4.39 3.26 -17.02
CA VAL A 70 -5.66 3.37 -16.25
C VAL A 70 -6.45 2.07 -16.28
N VAL A 71 -6.47 1.34 -17.41
CA VAL A 71 -7.11 0.01 -17.51
C VAL A 71 -6.47 -0.96 -16.52
N PHE A 72 -5.15 -1.07 -16.51
CA PHE A 72 -4.44 -1.93 -15.57
C PHE A 72 -4.56 -1.45 -14.12
N GLN A 73 -4.71 -0.15 -13.89
CA GLN A 73 -5.00 0.42 -12.59
C GLN A 73 -6.34 -0.06 -12.02
N ALA A 74 -7.33 -0.26 -12.85
CA ALA A 74 -8.62 -0.80 -12.43
C ALA A 74 -8.56 -2.31 -12.15
N VAL A 75 -7.81 -3.05 -12.95
CA VAL A 75 -7.68 -4.52 -12.85
C VAL A 75 -6.81 -4.94 -11.66
N SER A 76 -5.74 -4.21 -11.41
CA SER A 76 -4.72 -4.56 -10.41
C SER A 76 -5.26 -4.80 -9.00
N PRO A 77 -6.07 -3.91 -8.40
CA PRO A 77 -6.65 -4.15 -7.09
C PRO A 77 -7.56 -5.38 -7.04
N ALA A 78 -8.31 -5.65 -8.12
CA ALA A 78 -9.20 -6.80 -8.20
C ALA A 78 -8.44 -8.13 -8.14
N LEU A 79 -7.23 -8.18 -8.69
CA LEU A 79 -6.37 -9.36 -8.66
C LEU A 79 -5.61 -9.50 -7.33
N PHE A 80 -4.94 -8.43 -6.89
CA PHE A 80 -3.98 -8.52 -5.79
C PHE A 80 -4.59 -8.29 -4.41
N ALA A 81 -5.74 -7.61 -4.27
CA ALA A 81 -6.36 -7.45 -2.96
C ALA A 81 -6.81 -8.79 -2.37
N PRO A 82 -7.57 -9.66 -3.08
CA PRO A 82 -7.91 -10.98 -2.58
C PRO A 82 -6.68 -11.87 -2.34
N LEU A 83 -5.65 -11.73 -3.20
CA LEU A 83 -4.40 -12.46 -3.04
C LEU A 83 -3.71 -12.07 -1.73
N SER A 84 -3.73 -10.79 -1.37
CA SER A 84 -3.14 -10.30 -0.12
C SER A 84 -3.89 -10.78 1.13
N ASP A 85 -5.20 -11.05 1.02
CA ASP A 85 -5.98 -11.62 2.11
C ASP A 85 -5.55 -13.07 2.40
N SER A 86 -5.10 -13.79 1.39
CA SER A 86 -4.71 -15.21 1.50
C SER A 86 -3.22 -15.39 1.82
N PHE A 87 -2.34 -14.66 1.14
CA PHE A 87 -0.88 -14.80 1.26
C PHE A 87 -0.26 -13.87 2.30
N GLY A 88 -0.98 -12.85 2.72
CA GLY A 88 -0.49 -11.80 3.58
C GLY A 88 -0.30 -10.48 2.84
N ARG A 89 -0.43 -9.39 3.59
CA ARG A 89 -0.32 -8.03 3.04
C ARG A 89 1.10 -7.72 2.57
N ARG A 90 2.09 -8.05 3.42
CA ARG A 90 3.49 -7.73 3.18
C ARG A 90 4.08 -8.43 1.95
N PRO A 91 4.01 -9.77 1.78
CA PRO A 91 4.64 -10.43 0.63
C PRO A 91 3.99 -10.01 -0.70
N VAL A 92 2.68 -9.80 -0.75
CA VAL A 92 2.00 -9.32 -1.95
C VAL A 92 2.40 -7.89 -2.27
N LEU A 93 2.53 -7.01 -1.26
CA LEU A 93 2.99 -5.65 -1.44
C LEU A 93 4.42 -5.60 -1.98
N LEU A 94 5.33 -6.42 -1.45
CA LEU A 94 6.70 -6.53 -1.96
C LEU A 94 6.74 -7.06 -3.39
N ALA A 95 5.94 -8.07 -3.71
CA ALA A 95 5.86 -8.60 -5.07
C ALA A 95 5.37 -7.56 -6.07
N THR A 96 4.32 -6.80 -5.72
CA THR A 96 3.79 -5.73 -6.59
C THR A 96 4.78 -4.58 -6.77
N PHE A 97 5.53 -4.18 -5.73
CA PHE A 97 6.61 -3.21 -5.86
C PHE A 97 7.81 -3.73 -6.67
N ALA A 98 8.13 -5.02 -6.60
CA ALA A 98 9.15 -5.61 -7.44
C ALA A 98 8.75 -5.56 -8.93
N VAL A 99 7.48 -5.87 -9.25
CA VAL A 99 6.95 -5.74 -10.62
C VAL A 99 6.99 -4.27 -11.06
N TYR A 100 6.56 -3.34 -10.21
CA TYR A 100 6.62 -1.90 -10.48
C TYR A 100 8.04 -1.42 -10.77
N GLY A 101 9.01 -1.81 -9.95
CA GLY A 101 10.42 -1.44 -10.09
C GLY A 101 11.05 -2.04 -11.35
N ALA A 102 10.78 -3.31 -11.64
CA ALA A 102 11.26 -3.98 -12.85
C ALA A 102 10.70 -3.34 -14.12
N ALA A 103 9.39 -3.06 -14.14
CA ALA A 103 8.75 -2.36 -15.24
C ALA A 103 9.27 -0.93 -15.40
N GLY A 104 9.46 -0.21 -14.28
CA GLY A 104 10.06 1.12 -14.26
C GLY A 104 11.48 1.13 -14.82
N LEU A 105 12.31 0.17 -14.43
CA LEU A 105 13.67 0.01 -14.96
C LEU A 105 13.64 -0.28 -16.46
N GLY A 106 12.75 -1.18 -16.92
CA GLY A 106 12.55 -1.44 -18.34
C GLY A 106 12.17 -0.19 -19.12
N LEU A 107 11.28 0.65 -18.56
CA LEU A 107 10.89 1.94 -19.15
C LEU A 107 12.05 2.92 -19.21
N ALA A 108 12.86 3.01 -18.16
CA ALA A 108 14.03 3.91 -18.11
C ALA A 108 15.13 3.51 -19.12
N LEU A 109 15.23 2.21 -19.44
CA LEU A 109 16.19 1.69 -20.41
C LEU A 109 15.63 1.67 -21.84
N ASN A 110 14.30 1.69 -22.01
CA ASN A 110 13.66 1.69 -23.34
C ASN A 110 13.72 3.07 -23.97
N ARG A 111 14.49 3.20 -25.05
CA ARG A 111 14.68 4.49 -25.73
C ARG A 111 13.99 4.63 -27.09
N ALA A 112 13.54 3.52 -27.67
CA ALA A 112 13.08 3.53 -29.06
C ALA A 112 11.82 2.71 -29.32
N SER A 113 11.53 1.67 -28.53
CA SER A 113 10.42 0.78 -28.81
C SER A 113 9.10 1.26 -28.19
N TYR A 114 8.19 1.74 -29.04
CA TYR A 114 6.84 2.12 -28.61
C TYR A 114 6.03 0.92 -28.07
N ALA A 115 6.18 -0.27 -28.67
CA ALA A 115 5.51 -1.48 -28.19
C ALA A 115 5.97 -1.86 -26.77
N ALA A 116 7.28 -1.75 -26.50
CA ALA A 116 7.82 -1.97 -25.17
C ALA A 116 7.28 -0.92 -24.17
N LEU A 117 7.17 0.35 -24.59
CA LEU A 117 6.57 1.40 -23.77
C LEU A 117 5.14 1.02 -23.34
N LEU A 118 4.30 0.55 -24.25
CA LEU A 118 2.92 0.14 -23.96
C LEU A 118 2.86 -0.99 -22.93
N VAL A 119 3.60 -2.07 -23.17
CA VAL A 119 3.59 -3.25 -22.30
C VAL A 119 4.14 -2.92 -20.91
N LEU A 120 5.27 -2.22 -20.86
CA LEU A 120 5.92 -1.86 -19.59
C LEU A 120 5.08 -0.87 -18.78
N ARG A 121 4.35 0.05 -19.43
CA ARG A 121 3.39 0.94 -18.74
C ARG A 121 2.24 0.17 -18.14
N GLY A 122 1.71 -0.84 -18.82
CA GLY A 122 0.70 -1.74 -18.27
C GLY A 122 1.23 -2.51 -17.04
N LEU A 123 2.42 -3.10 -17.14
CA LEU A 123 3.06 -3.80 -16.02
C LEU A 123 3.38 -2.87 -14.83
N GLN A 124 3.85 -1.66 -15.12
CA GLN A 124 4.11 -0.65 -14.08
C GLN A 124 2.83 -0.30 -13.33
N SER A 125 1.72 -0.11 -14.04
CA SER A 125 0.42 0.14 -13.43
C SER A 125 -0.06 -1.04 -12.60
N LEU A 126 0.11 -2.26 -13.12
CA LEU A 126 -0.26 -3.48 -12.41
C LEU A 126 0.45 -3.59 -11.05
N GLY A 127 1.73 -3.23 -10.98
CA GLY A 127 2.49 -3.21 -9.73
C GLY A 127 2.11 -2.06 -8.80
N GLY A 128 2.02 -0.83 -9.33
CA GLY A 128 1.83 0.37 -8.50
C GLY A 128 0.43 0.58 -7.97
N SER A 129 -0.59 0.24 -8.76
CA SER A 129 -1.98 0.62 -8.44
C SER A 129 -2.62 -0.19 -7.30
N THR A 130 -2.08 -1.36 -7.00
CA THR A 130 -2.54 -2.21 -5.89
C THR A 130 -2.24 -1.60 -4.53
N VAL A 131 -1.21 -0.77 -4.43
CA VAL A 131 -0.70 -0.23 -3.15
C VAL A 131 -1.80 0.43 -2.34
N LEU A 132 -2.66 1.22 -2.99
CA LEU A 132 -3.75 1.93 -2.32
C LEU A 132 -4.77 0.98 -1.70
N SER A 133 -5.19 -0.05 -2.43
CA SER A 133 -6.14 -1.03 -1.92
C SER A 133 -5.56 -1.85 -0.77
N LEU A 134 -4.27 -2.22 -0.86
CA LEU A 134 -3.57 -2.89 0.22
C LEU A 134 -3.38 -1.97 1.44
N ALA A 135 -3.14 -0.68 1.24
CA ALA A 135 -3.06 0.30 2.31
C ALA A 135 -4.37 0.39 3.11
N TYR A 136 -5.53 0.41 2.43
CA TYR A 136 -6.83 0.33 3.10
C TYR A 136 -6.99 -0.98 3.88
N GLY A 137 -6.53 -2.10 3.33
CA GLY A 137 -6.51 -3.39 4.01
C GLY A 137 -5.66 -3.36 5.27
N VAL A 138 -4.44 -2.83 5.20
CA VAL A 138 -3.54 -2.66 6.36
C VAL A 138 -4.19 -1.79 7.44
N VAL A 139 -4.80 -0.66 7.07
CA VAL A 139 -5.52 0.20 8.03
C VAL A 139 -6.67 -0.57 8.68
N ALA A 140 -7.44 -1.34 7.91
CA ALA A 140 -8.53 -2.15 8.42
C ALA A 140 -8.06 -3.25 9.40
N ASP A 141 -6.88 -3.82 9.15
CA ASP A 141 -6.28 -4.86 10.00
C ASP A 141 -5.73 -4.30 11.32
N VAL A 142 -5.19 -3.06 11.31
CA VAL A 142 -4.46 -2.47 12.45
C VAL A 142 -5.33 -1.56 13.30
N VAL A 143 -6.39 -0.95 12.73
CA VAL A 143 -7.19 0.11 13.38
C VAL A 143 -8.64 -0.32 13.56
N ALA A 144 -9.19 -0.11 14.77
CA ALA A 144 -10.59 -0.38 15.05
C ALA A 144 -11.53 0.47 14.18
N SER A 145 -12.73 -0.04 13.89
CA SER A 145 -13.68 0.61 12.96
C SER A 145 -14.02 2.05 13.34
N ALA A 146 -14.09 2.36 14.64
CA ALA A 146 -14.38 3.69 15.14
C ALA A 146 -13.28 4.72 14.83
N GLU A 147 -12.01 4.30 14.73
CA GLU A 147 -10.85 5.17 14.52
C GLU A 147 -10.35 5.16 13.07
N ARG A 148 -10.89 4.29 12.21
CA ARG A 148 -10.44 4.15 10.82
C ARG A 148 -10.46 5.46 10.04
N GLY A 149 -11.51 6.27 10.21
CA GLY A 149 -11.62 7.54 9.51
C GLY A 149 -10.47 8.51 9.81
N ARG A 150 -9.99 8.52 11.06
CA ARG A 150 -8.84 9.34 11.47
C ARG A 150 -7.53 8.92 10.81
N MET A 151 -7.37 7.61 10.56
CA MET A 151 -6.17 7.08 9.90
C MET A 151 -6.26 7.12 8.37
N LEU A 152 -7.46 6.99 7.82
CA LEU A 152 -7.67 7.07 6.37
C LEU A 152 -7.53 8.50 5.83
N GLY A 153 -7.83 9.53 6.64
CA GLY A 153 -7.71 10.93 6.23
C GLY A 153 -6.34 11.29 5.66
N PRO A 154 -5.23 11.08 6.39
CA PRO A 154 -3.87 11.31 5.86
C PRO A 154 -3.53 10.48 4.63
N LEU A 155 -3.99 9.23 4.55
CA LEU A 155 -3.79 8.38 3.39
C LEU A 155 -4.49 8.94 2.16
N MET A 156 -5.75 9.38 2.29
CA MET A 156 -6.49 10.03 1.22
C MET A 156 -5.87 11.37 0.81
N ALA A 157 -5.39 12.16 1.77
CA ALA A 157 -4.69 13.40 1.45
C ALA A 157 -3.43 13.14 0.62
N ALA A 158 -2.63 12.13 0.98
CA ALA A 158 -1.45 11.74 0.21
C ALA A 158 -1.81 11.27 -1.20
N THR A 159 -2.89 10.50 -1.39
CA THR A 159 -3.36 10.07 -2.71
C THR A 159 -3.79 11.23 -3.60
N ASN A 160 -4.39 12.29 -3.02
CA ASN A 160 -4.80 13.47 -3.76
C ASN A 160 -3.63 14.44 -4.07
N LEU A 161 -2.57 14.40 -3.27
CA LEU A 161 -1.36 15.19 -3.54
C LEU A 161 -0.54 14.64 -4.73
N GLY A 162 -0.59 13.32 -4.96
CA GLY A 162 0.16 12.69 -6.05
C GLY A 162 -0.09 13.33 -7.43
N PRO A 163 -1.35 13.48 -7.87
CA PRO A 163 -1.70 14.14 -9.13
C PRO A 163 -1.24 15.60 -9.27
N CYS A 164 -0.92 16.26 -8.16
CA CYS A 164 -0.42 17.64 -8.16
C CYS A 164 1.10 17.69 -8.20
N VAL A 165 1.73 16.93 -7.32
CA VAL A 165 3.20 16.91 -7.17
C VAL A 165 3.87 16.17 -8.34
N GLY A 166 3.20 15.12 -8.86
CA GLY A 166 3.72 14.34 -9.98
C GLY A 166 4.07 15.19 -11.22
N PRO A 167 3.10 15.93 -11.80
CA PRO A 167 3.36 16.77 -12.97
C PRO A 167 4.36 17.88 -12.69
N LEU A 168 4.38 18.44 -11.47
CA LEU A 168 5.39 19.43 -11.10
C LEU A 168 6.80 18.83 -11.19
N LEU A 169 7.02 17.63 -10.61
CA LEU A 169 8.30 16.94 -10.70
C LEU A 169 8.64 16.60 -12.16
N GLY A 170 7.67 16.15 -12.95
CA GLY A 170 7.85 15.88 -14.38
C GLY A 170 8.26 17.12 -15.16
N GLY A 171 7.61 18.26 -14.88
CA GLY A 171 7.93 19.55 -15.49
C GLY A 171 9.34 20.04 -15.16
N VAL A 172 9.76 19.92 -13.88
CA VAL A 172 11.13 20.26 -13.43
C VAL A 172 12.16 19.36 -14.13
N ILE A 173 11.93 18.05 -14.17
CA ILE A 173 12.84 17.09 -14.82
C ILE A 173 12.98 17.40 -16.31
N ALA A 174 11.87 17.69 -16.99
CA ALA A 174 11.88 18.03 -18.40
C ALA A 174 12.64 19.34 -18.66
N TRP A 175 12.46 20.33 -17.78
CA TRP A 175 13.15 21.62 -17.87
C TRP A 175 14.65 21.50 -17.70
N GLU A 176 15.11 20.79 -16.66
CA GLU A 176 16.54 20.67 -16.33
C GLU A 176 17.29 19.74 -17.30
N THR A 177 16.65 18.64 -17.71
CA THR A 177 17.36 17.59 -18.46
C THR A 177 17.07 17.60 -19.97
N GLY A 178 15.95 18.20 -20.39
CA GLY A 178 15.45 18.13 -21.77
C GLY A 178 15.11 16.70 -22.24
N ARG A 179 15.18 15.70 -21.35
CA ARG A 179 15.01 14.28 -21.67
C ARG A 179 13.91 13.62 -20.85
N PRO A 180 12.94 12.97 -21.49
CA PRO A 180 11.82 12.35 -20.78
C PRO A 180 12.19 11.06 -20.03
N ASP A 181 13.30 10.39 -20.37
CA ASP A 181 13.75 9.15 -19.70
C ASP A 181 13.93 9.32 -18.20
N TRP A 182 14.37 10.51 -17.76
CA TRP A 182 14.61 10.81 -16.34
C TRP A 182 13.38 10.72 -15.48
N CYS A 183 12.18 10.86 -16.04
CA CYS A 183 10.97 10.66 -15.29
C CYS A 183 10.84 9.19 -14.83
N PHE A 184 11.23 8.23 -15.68
CA PHE A 184 11.22 6.83 -15.32
C PHE A 184 12.31 6.47 -14.30
N TRP A 185 13.52 7.05 -14.45
CA TRP A 185 14.57 6.89 -13.42
C TRP A 185 14.10 7.41 -12.06
N THR A 186 13.43 8.55 -12.03
CA THR A 186 12.84 9.09 -10.80
C THR A 186 11.85 8.10 -10.20
N LEU A 187 10.96 7.51 -11.01
CA LEU A 187 10.01 6.50 -10.54
C LEU A 187 10.69 5.22 -10.04
N VAL A 188 11.80 4.80 -10.66
CA VAL A 188 12.61 3.66 -10.20
C VAL A 188 13.21 3.96 -8.83
N VAL A 189 13.77 5.15 -8.61
CA VAL A 189 14.32 5.55 -7.31
C VAL A 189 13.23 5.59 -6.25
N PHE A 190 12.09 6.21 -6.53
CA PHE A 190 10.95 6.24 -5.61
C PHE A 190 10.41 4.84 -5.32
N GLY A 191 10.17 4.04 -6.34
CA GLY A 191 9.68 2.65 -6.18
C GLY A 191 10.68 1.76 -5.44
N GLY A 192 11.98 1.91 -5.73
CA GLY A 192 13.05 1.19 -5.06
C GLY A 192 13.19 1.57 -3.58
N THR A 193 13.14 2.87 -3.27
CA THR A 193 13.15 3.32 -1.86
C THR A 193 11.94 2.81 -1.10
N ALA A 194 10.78 2.77 -1.74
CA ALA A 194 9.59 2.15 -1.17
C ALA A 194 9.75 0.69 -0.86
N PHE A 195 10.18 -0.05 -1.86
CA PHE A 195 10.41 -1.48 -1.74
C PHE A 195 11.34 -1.79 -0.55
N LEU A 196 12.44 -1.04 -0.44
CA LEU A 196 13.38 -1.16 0.66
C LEU A 196 12.74 -0.79 2.00
N LEU A 197 12.08 0.37 2.10
CA LEU A 197 11.45 0.82 3.34
C LEU A 197 10.37 -0.16 3.81
N ILE A 198 9.52 -0.66 2.90
CA ILE A 198 8.49 -1.66 3.21
C ILE A 198 9.15 -2.97 3.65
N GLY A 199 10.18 -3.43 2.95
CA GLY A 199 10.91 -4.64 3.28
C GLY A 199 11.53 -4.60 4.68
N TRP A 200 12.08 -3.44 5.08
CA TRP A 200 12.74 -3.26 6.38
C TRP A 200 11.77 -3.01 7.52
N THR A 201 10.68 -2.26 7.28
CA THR A 201 9.87 -1.69 8.37
C THR A 201 8.45 -2.20 8.46
N LEU A 202 7.83 -2.64 7.33
CA LEU A 202 6.46 -3.11 7.33
C LEU A 202 6.37 -4.52 7.90
N PRO A 203 5.77 -4.73 9.08
CA PRO A 203 5.48 -6.07 9.57
C PRO A 203 4.27 -6.63 8.82
N GLU A 204 4.09 -7.96 8.89
CA GLU A 204 2.83 -8.55 8.44
C GLU A 204 1.67 -8.08 9.31
N THR A 205 0.58 -7.67 8.66
CA THR A 205 -0.61 -7.14 9.35
C THR A 205 -1.84 -8.01 9.19
N ASN A 206 -1.80 -8.99 8.29
CA ASN A 206 -2.93 -9.86 8.02
C ASN A 206 -3.31 -10.65 9.28
N ARG A 207 -4.53 -10.41 9.77
CA ARG A 207 -5.05 -11.06 10.99
C ARG A 207 -5.17 -12.57 10.89
N ALA A 208 -5.36 -13.11 9.69
CA ALA A 208 -5.41 -14.56 9.50
C ALA A 208 -4.05 -15.24 9.73
N ILE A 209 -2.96 -14.47 9.65
CA ILE A 209 -1.58 -14.98 9.79
C ILE A 209 -1.01 -14.64 11.17
N VAL A 210 -1.08 -13.36 11.58
CA VAL A 210 -0.46 -12.87 12.82
C VAL A 210 -1.49 -12.59 13.95
N GLY A 211 -2.76 -12.89 13.73
CA GLY A 211 -3.81 -12.57 14.69
C GLY A 211 -3.90 -11.07 14.97
N ASN A 212 -3.87 -10.69 16.25
CA ASN A 212 -3.85 -9.27 16.66
C ASN A 212 -2.42 -8.65 16.67
N GLY A 213 -1.43 -9.31 16.07
CA GLY A 213 -0.02 -8.94 16.15
C GLY A 213 0.74 -9.61 17.31
N ARG A 214 0.11 -10.61 17.98
CA ARG A 214 0.74 -11.42 19.06
C ARG A 214 1.61 -12.54 18.49
N ILE A 215 1.20 -13.09 17.35
CA ILE A 215 1.91 -14.22 16.74
C ILE A 215 3.10 -13.65 15.96
N ALA A 216 4.31 -14.08 16.30
CA ALA A 216 5.50 -13.71 15.57
C ALA A 216 5.42 -14.23 14.13
N ALA A 217 5.59 -13.33 13.17
CA ALA A 217 5.64 -13.70 11.76
C ALA A 217 6.86 -14.61 11.49
N GLN A 218 6.67 -15.66 10.68
CA GLN A 218 7.73 -16.61 10.33
C GLN A 218 8.00 -16.59 8.81
N GLY A 219 9.23 -16.93 8.41
CA GLY A 219 9.62 -17.04 7.00
C GLY A 219 9.45 -15.72 6.23
N ILE A 220 8.74 -15.76 5.10
CA ILE A 220 8.53 -14.62 4.19
C ILE A 220 7.73 -13.45 4.81
N TRP A 221 7.02 -13.69 5.91
CA TRP A 221 6.24 -12.67 6.61
C TRP A 221 7.08 -11.87 7.63
N ARG A 222 8.33 -12.29 7.93
CA ARG A 222 9.26 -11.53 8.79
C ARG A 222 9.72 -10.27 8.09
N THR A 223 9.92 -9.17 8.85
CA THR A 223 10.64 -8.01 8.31
C THR A 223 12.11 -8.38 8.06
N TRP A 224 12.75 -7.73 7.11
CA TRP A 224 14.19 -7.97 6.87
C TRP A 224 15.03 -7.67 8.10
N TRP A 225 14.59 -6.68 8.91
CA TRP A 225 15.21 -6.38 10.19
C TRP A 225 15.11 -7.55 11.18
N ASP A 226 13.92 -8.12 11.35
CA ASP A 226 13.72 -9.27 12.24
C ASP A 226 14.44 -10.52 11.73
N ALA A 227 14.54 -10.69 10.41
CA ALA A 227 15.29 -11.77 9.80
C ALA A 227 16.79 -11.62 10.05
N LEU A 228 17.34 -10.40 9.94
CA LEU A 228 18.73 -10.11 10.22
C LEU A 228 19.05 -10.36 11.69
N LEU A 229 18.23 -9.84 12.61
CA LEU A 229 18.42 -10.06 14.05
C LEU A 229 18.35 -11.55 14.42
N TRP A 230 17.48 -12.30 13.77
CA TRP A 230 17.39 -13.74 13.98
C TRP A 230 18.65 -14.45 13.53
N LEU A 231 19.17 -14.14 12.35
CA LEU A 231 20.46 -14.70 11.85
C LEU A 231 21.64 -14.35 12.76
N TRP A 232 21.65 -13.14 13.33
CA TRP A 232 22.69 -12.73 14.28
C TRP A 232 22.61 -13.53 15.58
N ARG A 233 21.41 -13.80 16.09
CA ARG A 233 21.20 -14.60 17.30
C ARG A 233 21.60 -16.06 17.11
N GLU A 234 21.22 -16.67 15.98
CA GLU A 234 21.61 -18.05 15.71
C GLU A 234 23.14 -18.21 15.57
N ARG A 235 23.79 -17.26 14.89
CA ARG A 235 25.26 -17.26 14.85
C ARG A 235 25.91 -17.09 16.22
N GLY A 236 25.32 -16.29 17.09
CA GLY A 236 25.76 -16.12 18.48
C GLY A 236 25.64 -17.40 19.30
N HIS A 237 24.55 -18.15 19.14
CA HIS A 237 24.34 -19.42 19.82
C HIS A 237 25.27 -20.52 19.29
N ALA A 238 25.44 -20.65 17.97
CA ALA A 238 26.37 -21.60 17.36
C ALA A 238 27.81 -21.36 17.82
N ASN A 239 28.26 -20.10 17.90
CA ASN A 239 29.60 -19.77 18.41
C ASN A 239 29.74 -20.02 19.91
N SER A 240 28.66 -19.94 20.69
CA SER A 240 28.67 -20.24 22.14
C SER A 240 28.80 -21.75 22.39
N GLU A 241 28.03 -22.55 21.64
CA GLU A 241 28.08 -24.03 21.71
C GLU A 241 29.42 -24.56 21.22
N GLU A 242 30.01 -23.96 20.17
CA GLU A 242 31.36 -24.33 19.70
C GLU A 242 32.43 -23.98 20.74
N LYS A 243 32.27 -22.86 21.46
CA LYS A 243 33.17 -22.46 22.52
C LYS A 243 33.06 -23.35 23.76
N GLU A 244 31.86 -23.75 24.16
CA GLU A 244 31.62 -24.71 25.24
C GLU A 244 32.15 -26.11 24.89
N MET A 245 32.10 -26.54 23.62
CA MET A 245 32.72 -27.80 23.18
C MET A 245 34.25 -27.76 23.19
N ILE A 246 34.87 -26.60 22.96
CA ILE A 246 36.32 -26.44 22.97
C ILE A 246 36.86 -26.33 24.40
N ASP A 247 36.15 -25.64 25.29
CA ASP A 247 36.56 -25.46 26.70
C ASP A 247 36.11 -26.61 27.62
N GLY A 248 35.20 -27.48 27.16
CA GLY A 248 34.63 -28.61 27.88
C GLY A 248 35.30 -29.97 27.55
N ALA A 249 36.64 -30.11 27.55
CA ALA A 249 37.24 -31.41 27.55
C ALA A 249 37.03 -32.11 28.90
N PRO A 250 36.41 -33.32 28.96
CA PRO A 250 35.95 -33.92 30.21
C PRO A 250 37.10 -34.52 31.00
N SER A 251 37.38 -33.94 32.15
CA SER A 251 37.99 -34.68 33.26
C SER A 251 36.95 -35.54 33.92
N GLY A 252 37.14 -36.87 33.85
CA GLY A 252 36.16 -37.87 34.23
C GLY A 252 35.65 -37.82 35.66
N ASN A 253 34.40 -38.17 35.79
CA ASN A 253 33.86 -39.13 36.76
C ASN A 253 32.34 -39.27 36.55
N VAL A 254 31.91 -40.47 36.19
CA VAL A 254 30.49 -40.90 36.25
C VAL A 254 30.22 -41.37 37.66
N PRO A 255 29.13 -40.98 38.31
CA PRO A 255 28.16 -41.95 38.74
C PRO A 255 26.69 -41.57 38.54
N GLY A 256 25.98 -42.50 37.98
CA GLY A 256 24.70 -43.04 38.33
C GLY A 256 23.49 -42.11 38.61
N ASP A 257 22.39 -42.54 37.96
CA ASP A 257 21.00 -42.17 38.22
C ASP A 257 20.44 -40.95 37.49
N LEU A 258 20.02 -41.19 36.26
CA LEU A 258 19.15 -40.33 35.47
C LEU A 258 17.76 -40.92 35.44
N GLU A 259 16.92 -40.44 36.41
CA GLU A 259 15.46 -40.50 36.27
C GLU A 259 15.04 -39.72 35.01
N LEU A 260 14.51 -40.45 34.06
CA LEU A 260 13.82 -39.89 32.90
C LEU A 260 12.56 -39.11 33.34
N ARG A 261 12.72 -37.83 33.56
CA ARG A 261 11.56 -36.92 33.67
C ARG A 261 11.18 -36.48 32.26
N SER A 262 10.40 -37.34 31.59
CA SER A 262 9.68 -37.02 30.38
C SER A 262 8.59 -35.99 30.70
N SER A 263 8.92 -34.71 30.65
CA SER A 263 7.91 -33.65 30.57
C SER A 263 7.35 -33.61 29.15
N SER A 264 6.33 -34.42 28.93
CA SER A 264 5.45 -34.33 27.77
C SER A 264 4.67 -32.99 27.82
N SER A 265 5.27 -31.92 27.31
CA SER A 265 4.49 -30.77 26.89
C SER A 265 3.73 -31.17 25.64
N SER A 266 2.52 -31.67 25.81
CA SER A 266 1.54 -31.82 24.74
C SER A 266 1.11 -30.46 24.26
N GLY A 267 2.04 -29.77 23.55
CA GLY A 267 1.69 -28.66 22.69
C GLY A 267 0.89 -29.22 21.53
N THR A 268 -0.42 -29.06 21.60
CA THR A 268 -1.34 -29.32 20.52
C THR A 268 -0.85 -28.54 19.29
N LYS A 269 -0.04 -29.21 18.45
CA LYS A 269 0.25 -28.73 17.10
C LYS A 269 -1.05 -28.77 16.33
N ALA A 270 -1.80 -27.68 16.37
CA ALA A 270 -2.85 -27.41 15.39
C ALA A 270 -2.17 -27.21 14.03
N THR A 271 -1.65 -28.29 13.46
CA THR A 271 -1.31 -28.40 12.04
C THR A 271 -2.58 -28.49 11.23
N GLY A 272 -3.42 -27.47 11.36
CA GLY A 272 -4.42 -27.20 10.34
C GLY A 272 -3.66 -26.80 9.07
N ARG A 273 -3.41 -27.78 8.21
CA ARG A 273 -2.97 -27.58 6.82
C ARG A 273 -3.98 -26.65 6.17
N LYS A 274 -3.72 -25.31 6.22
CA LYS A 274 -4.59 -24.31 5.60
C LYS A 274 -4.69 -24.71 4.14
N ARG A 275 -5.85 -25.21 3.73
CA ARG A 275 -6.16 -25.43 2.33
C ARG A 275 -5.89 -24.12 1.61
N PHE A 276 -5.02 -24.17 0.65
CA PHE A 276 -4.67 -23.09 -0.25
C PHE A 276 -5.90 -22.82 -1.13
N ILE A 277 -6.79 -21.95 -0.64
CA ILE A 277 -7.96 -21.55 -1.40
C ILE A 277 -7.49 -20.35 -2.23
N ILE A 278 -7.33 -20.56 -3.53
CA ILE A 278 -7.11 -19.45 -4.47
C ILE A 278 -8.35 -18.57 -4.36
N PRO A 279 -8.21 -17.31 -3.88
CA PRO A 279 -9.35 -16.43 -3.74
C PRO A 279 -9.96 -16.18 -5.12
N ASN A 280 -11.28 -16.24 -5.20
CA ASN A 280 -11.98 -15.97 -6.44
C ASN A 280 -11.88 -14.45 -6.74
N PRO A 281 -11.11 -14.01 -7.75
CA PRO A 281 -10.93 -12.59 -8.07
C PRO A 281 -12.22 -11.93 -8.56
N LEU A 282 -13.20 -12.73 -8.99
CA LEU A 282 -14.50 -12.23 -9.45
C LEU A 282 -15.51 -12.01 -8.31
N GLY A 283 -15.20 -12.48 -7.09
CA GLY A 283 -16.06 -12.30 -5.94
C GLY A 283 -16.45 -10.84 -5.68
N PRO A 284 -15.50 -9.90 -5.66
CA PRO A 284 -15.79 -8.48 -5.47
C PRO A 284 -16.66 -7.86 -6.57
N LEU A 285 -16.60 -8.38 -7.81
CA LEU A 285 -17.42 -7.86 -8.91
C LEU A 285 -18.93 -7.99 -8.65
N ARG A 286 -19.34 -9.00 -7.89
CA ARG A 286 -20.75 -9.15 -7.51
C ARG A 286 -21.28 -7.93 -6.73
N ILE A 287 -20.41 -7.30 -5.93
CA ILE A 287 -20.79 -6.12 -5.13
C ILE A 287 -21.04 -4.91 -6.02
N VAL A 288 -20.34 -4.79 -7.15
CA VAL A 288 -20.49 -3.70 -8.12
C VAL A 288 -21.92 -3.66 -8.71
N PHE A 289 -22.59 -4.83 -8.81
CA PHE A 289 -23.93 -4.93 -9.38
C PHE A 289 -25.07 -4.61 -8.38
N TYR A 290 -24.77 -4.34 -7.11
CA TYR A 290 -25.78 -3.80 -6.21
C TYR A 290 -26.13 -2.36 -6.62
N ARG A 291 -27.41 -2.04 -6.71
CA ARG A 291 -27.92 -0.78 -7.25
C ARG A 291 -27.29 0.45 -6.61
N ASP A 292 -27.21 0.50 -5.29
CA ASP A 292 -26.66 1.64 -4.55
C ASP A 292 -25.15 1.78 -4.78
N THR A 293 -24.43 0.66 -4.80
CA THR A 293 -22.99 0.62 -5.07
C THR A 293 -22.70 1.02 -6.51
N SER A 294 -23.48 0.52 -7.46
CA SER A 294 -23.37 0.85 -8.89
C SER A 294 -23.55 2.34 -9.15
N LEU A 295 -24.60 2.96 -8.58
CA LEU A 295 -24.84 4.40 -8.72
C LEU A 295 -23.69 5.25 -8.15
N THR A 296 -23.19 4.88 -6.98
CA THR A 296 -22.07 5.59 -6.34
C THR A 296 -20.80 5.46 -7.18
N LEU A 297 -20.50 4.26 -7.67
CA LEU A 297 -19.35 4.00 -8.54
C LEU A 297 -19.47 4.74 -9.87
N TRP A 298 -20.66 4.77 -10.47
CA TRP A 298 -20.90 5.49 -11.71
C TRP A 298 -20.66 6.99 -11.55
N THR A 299 -21.20 7.60 -10.50
CA THR A 299 -20.96 9.01 -10.21
C THR A 299 -19.47 9.31 -10.01
N ALA A 300 -18.78 8.48 -9.24
CA ALA A 300 -17.33 8.61 -9.04
C ALA A 300 -16.56 8.44 -10.35
N ALA A 301 -16.94 7.48 -11.20
CA ALA A 301 -16.30 7.24 -12.49
C ALA A 301 -16.43 8.43 -13.44
N VAL A 302 -17.61 9.04 -13.51
CA VAL A 302 -17.84 10.24 -14.35
C VAL A 302 -16.94 11.40 -13.89
N VAL A 303 -16.94 11.72 -12.58
CA VAL A 303 -16.11 12.78 -12.03
C VAL A 303 -14.61 12.50 -12.30
N TYR A 304 -14.17 11.27 -12.08
CA TYR A 304 -12.77 10.88 -12.29
C TYR A 304 -12.37 10.98 -13.76
N SER A 305 -13.25 10.57 -14.68
CA SER A 305 -13.03 10.70 -16.14
C SER A 305 -12.87 12.15 -16.56
N VAL A 306 -13.73 13.05 -16.08
CA VAL A 306 -13.63 14.49 -16.37
C VAL A 306 -12.30 15.06 -15.86
N CYS A 307 -11.91 14.71 -14.62
CA CYS A 307 -10.62 15.14 -14.08
C CYS A 307 -9.42 14.66 -14.91
N TYR A 308 -9.43 13.41 -15.37
CA TYR A 308 -8.37 12.88 -16.23
C TYR A 308 -8.35 13.55 -17.61
N CYS A 309 -9.51 13.79 -18.23
CA CYS A 309 -9.59 14.52 -19.50
C CYS A 309 -8.97 15.91 -19.38
N ILE A 310 -9.30 16.65 -18.32
CA ILE A 310 -8.71 17.98 -18.07
C ILE A 310 -7.21 17.87 -17.90
N GLN A 311 -6.73 16.95 -17.06
CA GLN A 311 -5.31 16.77 -16.79
C GLN A 311 -4.50 16.42 -18.05
N THR A 312 -5.02 15.56 -18.92
CA THR A 312 -4.34 15.18 -20.16
C THR A 312 -4.40 16.26 -21.23
N SER A 313 -5.38 17.18 -21.16
CA SER A 313 -5.51 18.30 -22.10
C SER A 313 -4.56 19.47 -21.78
N ILE A 314 -4.16 19.64 -20.52
CA ILE A 314 -3.29 20.75 -20.07
C ILE A 314 -2.01 20.88 -20.93
N PRO A 315 -1.17 19.85 -21.10
CA PRO A 315 0.07 20.00 -21.87
C PRO A 315 -0.19 20.27 -23.35
N VAL A 316 -1.23 19.67 -23.92
CA VAL A 316 -1.58 19.81 -25.34
C VAL A 316 -2.13 21.20 -25.66
N ILE A 317 -2.71 21.89 -24.69
CA ILE A 317 -3.26 23.24 -24.84
C ILE A 317 -2.20 24.30 -24.48
N TYR A 318 -1.53 24.14 -23.36
CA TYR A 318 -0.67 25.17 -22.78
C TYR A 318 0.68 25.28 -23.48
N GLY A 319 1.22 24.18 -24.00
CA GLY A 319 2.45 24.22 -24.81
C GLY A 319 2.26 24.99 -26.13
N PRO A 320 1.42 24.48 -27.06
CA PRO A 320 1.31 25.08 -28.40
C PRO A 320 0.60 26.45 -28.44
N ILE A 321 -0.47 26.64 -27.58
CA ILE A 321 -1.30 27.85 -27.64
C ILE A 321 -0.72 29.00 -26.82
N TYR A 322 -0.28 28.69 -25.58
CA TYR A 322 0.22 29.71 -24.64
C TYR A 322 1.75 29.78 -24.59
N HIS A 323 2.46 28.95 -25.37
CA HIS A 323 3.91 28.84 -25.39
C HIS A 323 4.55 28.59 -24.02
N PHE A 324 3.85 27.86 -23.15
CA PHE A 324 4.35 27.50 -21.84
C PHE A 324 5.48 26.48 -21.96
N ASN A 325 6.56 26.70 -21.21
CA ASN A 325 7.60 25.70 -21.09
C ASN A 325 7.14 24.53 -20.17
N ASN A 326 7.87 23.42 -20.20
CA ASN A 326 7.51 22.21 -19.45
C ASN A 326 7.36 22.45 -17.93
N LEU A 327 8.14 23.38 -17.35
CA LEU A 327 8.02 23.77 -15.96
C LEU A 327 6.70 24.50 -15.69
N GLN A 328 6.33 25.45 -16.54
CA GLN A 328 5.07 26.21 -16.40
C GLN A 328 3.86 25.31 -16.57
N VAL A 329 3.94 24.35 -17.51
CA VAL A 329 2.92 23.30 -17.66
C VAL A 329 2.83 22.46 -16.37
N GLY A 330 3.95 22.04 -15.78
CA GLY A 330 3.96 21.32 -14.50
C GLY A 330 3.38 22.13 -13.35
N LEU A 331 3.68 23.42 -13.25
CA LEU A 331 3.15 24.34 -12.24
C LEU A 331 1.64 24.54 -12.34
N SER A 332 1.07 24.51 -13.55
CA SER A 332 -0.38 24.68 -13.75
C SER A 332 -1.22 23.58 -13.09
N TYR A 333 -0.66 22.38 -12.89
CA TYR A 333 -1.34 21.28 -12.17
C TYR A 333 -1.49 21.54 -10.67
N LEU A 334 -0.65 22.40 -10.07
CA LEU A 334 -0.77 22.72 -8.64
C LEU A 334 -2.10 23.40 -8.32
N ALA A 335 -2.56 24.33 -9.17
CA ALA A 335 -3.83 25.02 -8.96
C ALA A 335 -5.02 24.06 -8.89
N GLY A 336 -5.10 23.12 -9.86
CA GLY A 336 -6.15 22.09 -9.88
C GLY A 336 -6.10 21.14 -8.68
N GLY A 337 -4.89 20.80 -8.25
CA GLY A 337 -4.67 19.92 -7.14
C GLY A 337 -4.98 20.50 -5.78
N PHE A 338 -4.62 21.77 -5.54
CA PHE A 338 -5.04 22.49 -4.33
C PHE A 338 -6.56 22.59 -4.23
N LEU A 339 -7.24 22.82 -5.34
CA LEU A 339 -8.69 22.86 -5.38
C LEU A 339 -9.32 21.49 -5.04
N ALA A 340 -8.83 20.41 -5.63
CA ALA A 340 -9.30 19.06 -5.36
C ALA A 340 -9.03 18.62 -3.90
N ALA A 341 -7.84 18.94 -3.36
CA ALA A 341 -7.48 18.63 -1.99
C ALA A 341 -8.33 19.43 -0.98
N SER A 342 -8.59 20.71 -1.23
CA SER A 342 -9.43 21.55 -0.38
C SER A 342 -10.89 21.09 -0.37
N LEU A 343 -11.44 20.76 -1.54
CA LEU A 343 -12.83 20.26 -1.65
C LEU A 343 -13.00 18.91 -0.94
N SER A 344 -12.04 17.99 -1.08
CA SER A 344 -12.09 16.71 -0.39
C SER A 344 -11.94 16.86 1.13
N GLY A 345 -11.12 17.79 1.59
CA GLY A 345 -10.96 18.14 3.00
C GLY A 345 -12.24 18.72 3.60
N VAL A 346 -12.87 19.67 2.91
CA VAL A 346 -14.16 20.27 3.32
C VAL A 346 -15.27 19.23 3.35
N ALA A 347 -15.37 18.36 2.35
CA ALA A 347 -16.35 17.28 2.31
C ALA A 347 -16.17 16.32 3.50
N ALA A 348 -14.92 15.92 3.82
CA ALA A 348 -14.63 15.09 4.96
C ALA A 348 -15.03 15.75 6.29
N ILE A 349 -14.74 17.04 6.47
CA ILE A 349 -15.13 17.80 7.66
C ILE A 349 -16.65 17.88 7.77
N LEU A 350 -17.37 18.15 6.69
CA LEU A 350 -18.83 18.22 6.69
C LEU A 350 -19.50 16.89 7.04
N ILE A 351 -18.94 15.77 6.56
CA ILE A 351 -19.42 14.41 6.90
C ILE A 351 -19.19 14.12 8.38
N LEU A 352 -18.03 14.48 8.91
CA LEU A 352 -17.68 14.25 10.32
C LEU A 352 -18.53 15.11 11.27
N THR A 353 -18.81 16.38 10.91
CA THR A 353 -19.67 17.27 11.70
C THR A 353 -21.13 16.82 11.68
N ARG A 354 -21.66 16.38 10.53
CA ARG A 354 -23.02 15.82 10.44
C ARG A 354 -23.19 14.56 11.29
N LYS A 355 -22.22 13.65 11.29
CA LYS A 355 -22.26 12.47 12.17
C LYS A 355 -22.18 12.86 13.65
N GLY A 356 -21.35 13.82 14.02
CA GLY A 356 -21.27 14.33 15.40
C GLY A 356 -22.58 14.91 15.93
N HIS A 357 -23.40 15.52 15.07
CA HIS A 357 -24.74 16.00 15.43
C HIS A 357 -25.79 14.88 15.54
N ALA A 358 -25.67 13.82 14.76
CA ALA A 358 -26.58 12.68 14.83
C ALA A 358 -26.42 11.86 16.12
N TRP A 359 -25.19 11.72 16.61
CA TRP A 359 -24.89 11.00 17.87
C TRP A 359 -25.24 11.79 19.14
N ARG A 360 -25.42 13.12 19.07
CA ARG A 360 -25.89 13.91 20.23
C ARG A 360 -27.40 13.92 20.40
N LYS A 361 -28.14 13.38 19.46
CA LYS A 361 -29.62 13.32 19.50
C LYS A 361 -30.18 11.93 19.83
N GLN A 362 -29.30 10.95 20.05
CA GLN A 362 -29.60 9.63 20.62
C GLN A 362 -29.00 9.51 22.05
#